data_221baa30ad15ceaa02b4129830a37095
#
_entry.id   221baa30ad15ceaa02b4129830a37095
#
_cell.length_a   1.000
_cell.length_b   1.000
_cell.length_c   1.000
_cell.angle_alpha   90.00
_cell.angle_beta   90.00
_cell.angle_gamma   90.00
#
_symmetry.space_group_name_H-M   'P 1'
#
loop_
_entity.id
_entity.type
_entity.pdbx_description
1 polymer ?
#
loop_
_entity_poly.entity_id
_entity_poly.type
_entity_poly.pdbx_seq_one_letter_code
_entity_poly.pdbx_strand_id
1 'polypeptide(L)'
;MSATSGAAKKIRRVLVYRLGSLGDMLVAVPSLHLVARAFPEAERRMLTNVPVHAKAPPAAAILENSGLVHGYMRYAVGTRSLKELAGLWWSIFRWRPEVLVYLAGPRGVQNARRDAAFFRLCGIKRLVGVPLTEDMQQNFYGDPTGDLWEGNLEPEAARLARCIAELGDARLEDAASWDLGLTDAEKQRAEEAVGPEALGLRPIAVSVGTKVQAKDWGRDNWRALLAAMAAAFPGRSLLLAGAPEESEASEFAAAGWRANGGGPVVNLCGVLTPRESAAAFARAELFVGHDSGPMHLAAA
;
A
#
# COMPACT_ATOMS: atom_id res chain seq x y z
N MET A 1 6.74 49.72 14.50
CA MET A 1 7.55 48.86 13.64
C MET A 1 6.66 47.73 13.18
N SER A 2 6.14 47.81 11.98
CA SER A 2 5.19 46.82 11.41
C SER A 2 5.99 45.62 10.88
N ALA A 3 5.81 44.47 11.52
CA ALA A 3 6.36 43.22 11.03
C ALA A 3 5.57 42.79 9.76
N THR A 4 6.15 42.98 8.61
CA THR A 4 5.68 42.40 7.34
C THR A 4 5.73 40.89 7.46
N SER A 5 4.60 40.27 7.73
CA SER A 5 4.37 38.84 7.58
C SER A 5 4.59 38.49 6.09
N GLY A 6 5.79 38.05 5.77
CA GLY A 6 6.08 37.48 4.47
C GLY A 6 5.20 36.24 4.27
N ALA A 7 4.17 36.34 3.41
CA ALA A 7 3.36 35.20 3.06
C ALA A 7 4.25 34.04 2.63
N ALA A 8 4.26 32.95 3.38
CA ALA A 8 5.06 31.76 3.07
C ALA A 8 4.74 31.35 1.63
N LYS A 9 5.75 31.22 0.79
CA LYS A 9 5.58 30.87 -0.62
C LYS A 9 4.77 29.60 -0.74
N LYS A 10 3.59 29.67 -1.32
CA LYS A 10 2.68 28.56 -1.52
C LYS A 10 3.34 27.48 -2.41
N ILE A 11 3.49 26.27 -1.89
CA ILE A 11 4.02 25.12 -2.62
C ILE A 11 2.94 24.64 -3.60
N ARG A 12 3.30 24.50 -4.88
CA ARG A 12 2.39 24.10 -5.95
C ARG A 12 2.62 22.70 -6.48
N ARG A 13 3.84 22.15 -6.32
CA ARG A 13 4.22 20.85 -6.86
C ARG A 13 5.06 20.08 -5.87
N VAL A 14 4.58 18.90 -5.53
CA VAL A 14 5.23 17.96 -4.62
C VAL A 14 5.48 16.65 -5.34
N LEU A 15 6.72 16.20 -5.35
CA LEU A 15 7.11 14.88 -5.83
C LEU A 15 7.18 13.93 -4.63
N VAL A 16 6.39 12.87 -4.65
CA VAL A 16 6.48 11.78 -3.66
C VAL A 16 7.29 10.65 -4.27
N TYR A 17 8.35 10.23 -3.61
CA TYR A 17 9.17 9.10 -4.05
C TYR A 17 8.84 7.86 -3.23
N ARG A 18 8.11 6.92 -3.84
CA ARG A 18 7.73 5.64 -3.23
C ARG A 18 7.91 4.52 -4.23
N LEU A 19 8.63 3.48 -3.80
CA LEU A 19 8.87 2.25 -4.56
C LEU A 19 8.20 1.08 -3.85
N GLY A 20 7.91 0.03 -4.59
CA GLY A 20 7.46 -1.22 -4.02
C GLY A 20 6.24 -1.82 -4.72
N SER A 21 5.62 -2.77 -4.04
CA SER A 21 4.44 -3.51 -4.44
C SER A 21 3.16 -2.88 -3.88
N LEU A 22 2.03 -3.57 -3.98
CA LEU A 22 0.74 -3.15 -3.44
C LEU A 22 0.81 -2.88 -1.93
N GLY A 23 1.36 -3.80 -1.14
CA GLY A 23 1.51 -3.62 0.30
C GLY A 23 2.36 -2.40 0.66
N ASP A 24 3.46 -2.18 -0.08
CA ASP A 24 4.30 -0.99 0.12
C ASP A 24 3.53 0.33 -0.09
N MET A 25 2.57 0.36 -1.04
CA MET A 25 1.73 1.54 -1.25
C MET A 25 0.75 1.74 -0.10
N LEU A 26 0.14 0.65 0.39
CA LEU A 26 -0.85 0.70 1.47
C LEU A 26 -0.25 1.17 2.79
N VAL A 27 0.91 0.65 3.19
CA VAL A 27 1.57 1.12 4.42
C VAL A 27 2.03 2.58 4.36
N ALA A 28 2.07 3.19 3.17
CA ALA A 28 2.38 4.60 3.01
C ALA A 28 1.14 5.52 3.01
N VAL A 29 -0.08 4.99 3.02
CA VAL A 29 -1.33 5.77 2.94
C VAL A 29 -1.42 6.85 4.02
N PRO A 30 -1.15 6.60 5.32
CA PRO A 30 -1.18 7.67 6.33
C PRO A 30 -0.17 8.79 6.05
N SER A 31 1.02 8.43 5.57
CA SER A 31 2.03 9.41 5.17
C SER A 31 1.57 10.22 3.94
N LEU A 32 0.86 9.61 2.99
CA LEU A 32 0.29 10.32 1.84
C LEU A 32 -0.83 11.28 2.27
N HIS A 33 -1.66 10.89 3.23
CA HIS A 33 -2.64 11.80 3.86
C HIS A 33 -1.95 12.98 4.55
N LEU A 34 -0.86 12.75 5.27
CA LEU A 34 -0.07 13.83 5.87
C LEU A 34 0.48 14.78 4.79
N VAL A 35 1.03 14.24 3.70
CA VAL A 35 1.50 15.06 2.57
C VAL A 35 0.35 15.88 1.95
N ALA A 36 -0.84 15.29 1.82
CA ALA A 36 -2.01 15.99 1.29
C ALA A 36 -2.45 17.13 2.23
N ARG A 37 -2.44 16.90 3.54
CA ARG A 37 -2.75 17.94 4.55
C ARG A 37 -1.69 19.04 4.59
N ALA A 38 -0.41 18.68 4.50
CA ALA A 38 0.69 19.66 4.53
C ALA A 38 0.74 20.54 3.26
N PHE A 39 0.28 20.01 2.13
CA PHE A 39 0.30 20.69 0.82
C PHE A 39 -1.05 20.57 0.10
N PRO A 40 -2.14 21.13 0.66
CA PRO A 40 -3.49 20.87 0.19
C PRO A 40 -3.77 21.35 -1.24
N GLU A 41 -3.06 22.39 -1.70
CA GLU A 41 -3.25 22.95 -3.02
C GLU A 41 -2.15 22.55 -4.03
N ALA A 42 -1.24 21.67 -3.61
CA ALA A 42 -0.17 21.23 -4.49
C ALA A 42 -0.64 20.09 -5.42
N GLU A 43 -0.22 20.15 -6.67
CA GLU A 43 -0.21 18.97 -7.53
C GLU A 43 0.83 17.98 -6.98
N ARG A 44 0.36 16.80 -6.57
CA ARG A 44 1.19 15.72 -6.01
C ARG A 44 1.37 14.64 -7.06
N ARG A 45 2.60 14.39 -7.49
CA ARG A 45 2.93 13.25 -8.37
C ARG A 45 3.79 12.25 -7.63
N MET A 46 3.56 10.98 -7.90
CA MET A 46 4.38 9.90 -7.33
C MET A 46 5.40 9.41 -8.35
N LEU A 47 6.66 9.42 -7.96
CA LEU A 47 7.72 8.71 -8.67
C LEU A 47 7.77 7.28 -8.14
N THR A 48 7.46 6.30 -8.99
CA THR A 48 7.35 4.90 -8.63
C THR A 48 7.95 3.98 -9.69
N ASN A 49 8.32 2.77 -9.30
CA ASN A 49 8.88 1.77 -10.20
C ASN A 49 7.85 1.20 -11.19
N VAL A 50 8.35 0.74 -12.32
CA VAL A 50 7.62 0.01 -13.36
C VAL A 50 8.23 -1.36 -13.52
N PRO A 51 7.39 -2.37 -13.68
CA PRO A 51 6.76 -3.05 -12.56
C PRO A 51 7.84 -3.72 -11.71
N VAL A 52 7.65 -3.82 -10.40
CA VAL A 52 8.60 -4.52 -9.49
C VAL A 52 8.64 -6.01 -9.82
N HIS A 53 7.48 -6.57 -10.12
CA HIS A 53 7.28 -7.92 -10.63
C HIS A 53 6.13 -7.88 -11.64
N ALA A 54 6.18 -8.72 -12.66
CA ALA A 54 5.13 -8.81 -13.68
C ALA A 54 3.71 -9.04 -13.11
N LYS A 55 3.62 -9.56 -11.88
CA LYS A 55 2.36 -9.84 -11.17
C LYS A 55 1.95 -8.76 -10.16
N ALA A 56 2.82 -7.75 -9.89
CA ALA A 56 2.48 -6.71 -8.91
C ALA A 56 1.64 -5.61 -9.58
N PRO A 57 0.50 -5.21 -8.99
CA PRO A 57 -0.27 -4.10 -9.52
C PRO A 57 0.55 -2.80 -9.44
N PRO A 58 0.44 -1.91 -10.41
CA PRO A 58 1.04 -0.58 -10.35
C PRO A 58 0.50 0.22 -9.16
N ALA A 59 1.28 1.20 -8.67
CA ALA A 59 0.82 2.12 -7.62
C ALA A 59 -0.52 2.80 -7.98
N ALA A 60 -0.76 3.05 -9.27
CA ALA A 60 -2.03 3.59 -9.77
C ALA A 60 -3.23 2.71 -9.44
N ALA A 61 -3.07 1.37 -9.44
CA ALA A 61 -4.16 0.45 -9.13
C ALA A 61 -4.69 0.56 -7.69
N ILE A 62 -3.95 1.24 -6.79
CA ILE A 62 -4.35 1.49 -5.39
C ILE A 62 -4.70 2.95 -5.17
N LEU A 63 -3.92 3.88 -5.73
CA LEU A 63 -3.98 5.30 -5.40
C LEU A 63 -4.72 6.14 -6.44
N GLU A 64 -5.09 5.57 -7.60
CA GLU A 64 -5.90 6.28 -8.59
C GLU A 64 -7.26 6.63 -7.97
N ASN A 65 -7.75 7.82 -8.25
CA ASN A 65 -8.99 8.38 -7.70
C ASN A 65 -9.02 8.58 -6.16
N SER A 66 -7.94 8.26 -5.44
CA SER A 66 -7.88 8.49 -3.98
C SER A 66 -7.80 9.96 -3.57
N GLY A 67 -7.47 10.87 -4.51
CA GLY A 67 -7.16 12.26 -4.21
C GLY A 67 -5.80 12.47 -3.52
N LEU A 68 -5.08 11.40 -3.17
CA LEU A 68 -3.77 11.48 -2.52
C LEU A 68 -2.65 11.84 -3.50
N VAL A 69 -2.72 11.34 -4.73
CA VAL A 69 -1.80 11.65 -5.84
C VAL A 69 -2.58 12.02 -7.09
N HIS A 70 -2.03 12.94 -7.89
CA HIS A 70 -2.66 13.47 -9.10
C HIS A 70 -2.00 12.98 -10.39
N GLY A 71 -0.96 12.14 -10.27
CA GLY A 71 -0.27 11.56 -11.41
C GLY A 71 0.98 10.82 -11.02
N TYR A 72 1.57 10.14 -12.01
CA TYR A 72 2.69 9.24 -11.79
C TYR A 72 3.85 9.57 -12.72
N MET A 73 5.07 9.44 -12.19
CA MET A 73 6.31 9.36 -12.94
C MET A 73 6.90 7.97 -12.73
N ARG A 74 7.34 7.32 -13.79
CA ARG A 74 7.77 5.92 -13.74
C ARG A 74 9.20 5.79 -14.20
N TYR A 75 9.93 4.87 -13.60
CA TYR A 75 11.22 4.42 -14.08
C TYR A 75 11.44 2.93 -13.75
N ALA A 76 12.32 2.29 -14.49
CA ALA A 76 12.71 0.91 -14.20
C ALA A 76 13.71 0.88 -13.03
N VAL A 77 13.39 0.13 -11.98
CA VAL A 77 14.29 -0.04 -10.83
C VAL A 77 15.56 -0.77 -11.27
N GLY A 78 16.70 -0.26 -10.82
CA GLY A 78 18.00 -0.87 -11.13
C GLY A 78 18.52 -0.59 -12.54
N THR A 79 17.85 0.29 -13.30
CA THR A 79 18.37 0.68 -14.61
C THR A 79 19.77 1.30 -14.50
N ARG A 80 20.66 0.88 -15.41
CA ARG A 80 21.97 1.47 -15.62
C ARG A 80 22.05 2.27 -16.92
N SER A 81 20.94 2.39 -17.62
CA SER A 81 20.83 3.13 -18.87
C SER A 81 20.92 4.64 -18.60
N LEU A 82 21.99 5.27 -19.08
CA LEU A 82 22.15 6.72 -18.98
C LEU A 82 21.03 7.47 -19.70
N LYS A 83 20.49 6.91 -20.79
CA LYS A 83 19.36 7.48 -21.53
C LYS A 83 18.10 7.51 -20.68
N GLU A 84 17.78 6.43 -19.96
CA GLU A 84 16.62 6.38 -19.08
C GLU A 84 16.78 7.32 -17.88
N LEU A 85 17.97 7.35 -17.27
CA LEU A 85 18.26 8.27 -16.16
C LEU A 85 18.19 9.73 -16.60
N ALA A 86 18.70 10.08 -17.79
CA ALA A 86 18.60 11.42 -18.36
C ALA A 86 17.14 11.77 -18.69
N GLY A 87 16.34 10.83 -19.20
CA GLY A 87 14.92 11.00 -19.44
C GLY A 87 14.13 11.27 -18.18
N LEU A 88 14.42 10.52 -17.12
CA LEU A 88 13.83 10.71 -15.79
C LEU A 88 14.22 12.08 -15.20
N TRP A 89 15.53 12.40 -15.22
CA TRP A 89 16.02 13.70 -14.79
C TRP A 89 15.29 14.84 -15.51
N TRP A 90 15.19 14.77 -16.85
CA TRP A 90 14.52 15.79 -17.67
C TRP A 90 13.04 15.92 -17.32
N SER A 91 12.34 14.82 -17.12
CA SER A 91 10.93 14.80 -16.74
C SER A 91 10.68 15.50 -15.42
N ILE A 92 11.51 15.22 -14.40
CA ILE A 92 11.44 15.86 -13.08
C ILE A 92 11.81 17.35 -13.20
N PHE A 93 12.94 17.65 -13.85
CA PHE A 93 13.42 19.03 -14.03
C PHE A 93 12.39 19.91 -14.77
N ARG A 94 11.76 19.38 -15.82
CA ARG A 94 10.72 20.10 -16.57
C ARG A 94 9.45 20.34 -15.74
N TRP A 95 9.05 19.38 -14.92
CA TRP A 95 7.88 19.52 -14.07
C TRP A 95 8.12 20.46 -12.88
N ARG A 96 9.38 20.67 -12.49
CA ARG A 96 9.82 21.62 -11.45
C ARG A 96 9.12 21.43 -10.11
N PRO A 97 9.21 20.26 -9.46
CA PRO A 97 8.71 20.09 -8.10
C PRO A 97 9.48 20.99 -7.12
N GLU A 98 8.77 21.59 -6.18
CA GLU A 98 9.36 22.47 -5.17
C GLU A 98 9.82 21.69 -3.94
N VAL A 99 9.15 20.57 -3.68
CA VAL A 99 9.40 19.65 -2.55
C VAL A 99 9.46 18.22 -3.06
N LEU A 100 10.42 17.46 -2.56
CA LEU A 100 10.41 15.99 -2.59
C LEU A 100 10.02 15.48 -1.23
N VAL A 101 9.07 14.54 -1.16
CA VAL A 101 8.80 13.72 0.02
C VAL A 101 9.28 12.30 -0.26
N TYR A 102 10.25 11.84 0.52
CA TYR A 102 10.90 10.55 0.35
C TYR A 102 10.21 9.50 1.23
N LEU A 103 9.42 8.63 0.62
CA LEU A 103 8.72 7.53 1.27
C LEU A 103 9.22 6.15 0.81
N ALA A 104 10.38 6.07 0.17
CA ALA A 104 10.96 4.79 -0.21
C ALA A 104 11.45 4.01 1.03
N GLY A 105 11.41 2.67 0.93
CA GLY A 105 11.90 1.79 1.96
C GLY A 105 13.41 1.95 2.21
N PRO A 106 13.94 1.41 3.32
CA PRO A 106 15.34 1.52 3.67
C PRO A 106 16.21 0.78 2.65
N ARG A 107 17.26 1.43 2.18
CA ARG A 107 18.22 0.89 1.21
C ARG A 107 19.67 1.23 1.59
N GLY A 108 19.89 1.67 2.82
CA GLY A 108 21.16 2.14 3.35
C GLY A 108 21.45 3.61 3.08
N VAL A 109 22.16 4.25 4.00
CA VAL A 109 22.49 5.69 4.00
C VAL A 109 23.19 6.14 2.71
N GLN A 110 24.08 5.31 2.15
CA GLN A 110 24.80 5.65 0.91
C GLN A 110 23.84 5.79 -0.30
N ASN A 111 22.86 4.88 -0.41
CA ASN A 111 21.85 4.97 -1.46
C ASN A 111 20.95 6.20 -1.27
N ALA A 112 20.57 6.50 -0.02
CA ALA A 112 19.79 7.69 0.31
C ALA A 112 20.54 8.99 -0.06
N ARG A 113 21.85 9.06 0.20
CA ARG A 113 22.70 10.19 -0.20
C ARG A 113 22.79 10.36 -1.70
N ARG A 114 22.95 9.24 -2.43
CA ARG A 114 22.96 9.25 -3.91
C ARG A 114 21.63 9.74 -4.46
N ASP A 115 20.51 9.25 -3.93
CA ASP A 115 19.17 9.66 -4.36
C ASP A 115 18.95 11.14 -4.05
N ALA A 116 19.35 11.63 -2.87
CA ALA A 116 19.27 13.04 -2.52
C ALA A 116 20.07 13.94 -3.48
N ALA A 117 21.28 13.51 -3.86
CA ALA A 117 22.09 14.21 -4.83
C ALA A 117 21.40 14.27 -6.21
N PHE A 118 20.85 13.14 -6.68
CA PHE A 118 20.10 13.08 -7.93
C PHE A 118 18.90 14.05 -7.93
N PHE A 119 18.09 14.05 -6.87
CA PHE A 119 16.94 14.95 -6.79
C PHE A 119 17.33 16.43 -6.71
N ARG A 120 18.45 16.73 -6.06
CA ARG A 120 19.01 18.10 -6.06
C ARG A 120 19.46 18.52 -7.45
N LEU A 121 20.09 17.63 -8.23
CA LEU A 121 20.44 17.86 -9.63
C LEU A 121 19.18 18.07 -10.49
N CYS A 122 18.03 17.47 -10.13
CA CYS A 122 16.74 17.78 -10.77
C CYS A 122 16.19 19.18 -10.41
N GLY A 123 16.88 19.96 -9.58
CA GLY A 123 16.48 21.32 -9.18
C GLY A 123 15.60 21.39 -7.93
N ILE A 124 15.37 20.27 -7.23
CA ILE A 124 14.54 20.24 -6.02
C ILE A 124 15.37 20.70 -4.82
N LYS A 125 14.96 21.80 -4.18
CA LYS A 125 15.70 22.38 -3.06
C LYS A 125 15.32 21.81 -1.69
N ARG A 126 14.02 21.50 -1.50
CA ARG A 126 13.51 20.93 -0.24
C ARG A 126 13.30 19.45 -0.39
N LEU A 127 14.02 18.66 0.39
CA LEU A 127 13.90 17.21 0.47
C LEU A 127 13.45 16.85 1.88
N VAL A 128 12.32 16.20 2.02
CA VAL A 128 11.68 15.78 3.27
C VAL A 128 11.79 14.27 3.40
N GLY A 129 12.16 13.76 4.55
CA GLY A 129 12.12 12.33 4.87
C GLY A 129 13.22 11.50 4.23
N VAL A 130 14.28 12.12 3.66
CA VAL A 130 15.40 11.34 3.14
C VAL A 130 16.14 10.67 4.30
N PRO A 131 16.23 9.31 4.35
CA PRO A 131 16.78 8.61 5.50
C PRO A 131 18.32 8.63 5.49
N LEU A 132 18.89 9.74 5.94
CA LEU A 132 20.33 10.01 5.92
C LEU A 132 21.09 9.53 7.18
N THR A 133 20.38 9.00 8.17
CA THR A 133 20.93 8.45 9.41
C THR A 133 20.51 6.98 9.56
N GLU A 134 21.25 6.22 10.36
CA GLU A 134 20.98 4.78 10.52
C GLU A 134 19.61 4.52 11.19
N ASP A 135 19.21 5.35 12.15
CA ASP A 135 17.89 5.25 12.79
C ASP A 135 16.74 5.44 11.79
N MET A 136 16.87 6.33 10.82
CA MET A 136 15.86 6.49 9.75
C MET A 136 15.82 5.30 8.77
N GLN A 137 16.87 4.49 8.73
CA GLN A 137 16.97 3.29 7.89
C GLN A 137 16.40 2.04 8.56
N GLN A 138 16.07 2.11 9.85
CA GLN A 138 15.67 0.96 10.66
C GLN A 138 14.22 1.07 11.10
N ASN A 139 13.55 -0.08 11.23
CA ASN A 139 12.24 -0.21 11.84
C ASN A 139 12.38 -0.60 13.33
N PHE A 140 13.24 0.11 14.05
CA PHE A 140 13.50 -0.13 15.46
C PHE A 140 13.39 1.16 16.27
N TYR A 141 12.83 1.06 17.47
CA TYR A 141 13.00 2.05 18.51
C TYR A 141 14.10 1.57 19.47
N GLY A 142 15.11 2.40 19.71
CA GLY A 142 16.15 2.13 20.71
C GLY A 142 17.34 1.30 20.22
N ASP A 143 17.93 0.50 21.10
CA ASP A 143 19.15 -0.26 20.86
C ASP A 143 18.89 -1.39 19.84
N PRO A 144 19.56 -1.38 18.67
CA PRO A 144 19.40 -2.44 17.67
C PRO A 144 19.96 -3.80 18.13
N THR A 145 20.66 -3.86 19.28
CA THR A 145 21.16 -5.11 19.90
C THR A 145 20.16 -5.73 20.86
N GLY A 146 19.03 -5.07 21.16
CA GLY A 146 17.96 -5.57 22.00
C GLY A 146 17.23 -6.77 21.37
N ASP A 147 16.58 -7.58 22.20
CA ASP A 147 15.78 -8.71 21.74
C ASP A 147 14.64 -8.23 20.84
N LEU A 148 14.59 -8.71 19.60
CA LEU A 148 13.57 -8.36 18.62
C LEU A 148 12.14 -8.68 19.07
N TRP A 149 11.99 -9.54 20.07
CA TRP A 149 10.69 -9.96 20.62
C TRP A 149 10.16 -9.03 21.72
N GLU A 150 10.95 -8.08 22.21
CA GLU A 150 10.55 -7.18 23.31
C GLU A 150 9.89 -5.87 22.87
N GLY A 151 9.24 -5.83 21.70
CA GLY A 151 8.42 -4.67 21.31
C GLY A 151 9.20 -3.49 20.71
N ASN A 152 10.46 -3.68 20.36
CA ASN A 152 11.30 -2.64 19.74
C ASN A 152 11.10 -2.52 18.21
N LEU A 153 10.19 -3.32 17.61
CA LEU A 153 9.89 -3.25 16.19
C LEU A 153 8.82 -2.19 15.91
N GLU A 154 9.20 -1.23 15.08
CA GLU A 154 8.31 -0.21 14.55
C GLU A 154 7.65 -0.70 13.26
N PRO A 155 6.31 -0.58 13.08
CA PRO A 155 5.68 -0.79 11.79
C PRO A 155 6.24 0.12 10.71
N GLU A 156 6.32 -0.35 9.46
CA GLU A 156 6.85 0.47 8.35
C GLU A 156 6.07 1.79 8.18
N ALA A 157 4.75 1.79 8.40
CA ALA A 157 3.95 3.01 8.38
C ALA A 157 4.43 4.04 9.42
N ALA A 158 4.81 3.60 10.63
CA ALA A 158 5.32 4.45 11.69
C ALA A 158 6.71 5.00 11.34
N ARG A 159 7.61 4.16 10.78
CA ARG A 159 8.91 4.61 10.30
C ARG A 159 8.77 5.70 9.23
N LEU A 160 7.88 5.49 8.25
CA LEU A 160 7.63 6.48 7.20
C LEU A 160 7.09 7.80 7.79
N ALA A 161 6.13 7.73 8.71
CA ALA A 161 5.58 8.88 9.40
C ALA A 161 6.65 9.64 10.18
N ARG A 162 7.51 8.91 10.92
CA ARG A 162 8.64 9.48 11.67
C ARG A 162 9.64 10.18 10.74
N CYS A 163 9.97 9.59 9.60
CA CYS A 163 10.88 10.21 8.63
C CYS A 163 10.36 11.55 8.09
N ILE A 164 9.06 11.75 8.00
CA ILE A 164 8.45 12.98 7.49
C ILE A 164 7.76 13.82 8.57
N ALA A 165 8.09 13.58 9.85
CA ALA A 165 7.45 14.25 11.01
C ALA A 165 7.58 15.80 10.99
N GLU A 166 8.53 16.36 10.23
CA GLU A 166 8.59 17.81 9.98
C GLU A 166 7.33 18.37 9.28
N LEU A 167 6.52 17.51 8.62
CA LEU A 167 5.27 17.91 7.98
C LEU A 167 4.09 17.89 8.96
N GLY A 168 4.22 17.28 10.13
CA GLY A 168 3.20 17.10 11.14
C GLY A 168 2.98 15.65 11.53
N ASP A 169 1.82 15.36 12.13
CA ASP A 169 1.42 14.03 12.58
C ASP A 169 0.68 13.26 11.47
N ALA A 170 1.10 12.04 11.19
CA ALA A 170 0.43 11.14 10.23
C ALA A 170 -0.87 10.53 10.78
N ARG A 171 -1.09 10.59 12.10
CA ARG A 171 -2.30 10.10 12.79
C ARG A 171 -2.58 8.62 12.51
N LEU A 172 -1.59 7.77 12.80
CA LEU A 172 -1.65 6.34 12.46
C LEU A 172 -2.81 5.60 13.15
N GLU A 173 -3.26 6.09 14.32
CA GLU A 173 -4.37 5.52 15.07
C GLU A 173 -5.75 5.99 14.57
N ASP A 174 -5.78 6.97 13.66
CA ASP A 174 -7.01 7.48 13.06
C ASP A 174 -7.34 6.71 11.79
N ALA A 175 -8.47 5.99 11.76
CA ALA A 175 -8.93 5.25 10.59
C ALA A 175 -9.03 6.14 9.33
N ALA A 176 -9.36 7.43 9.47
CA ALA A 176 -9.40 8.35 8.35
C ALA A 176 -8.04 8.56 7.67
N SER A 177 -6.94 8.27 8.36
CA SER A 177 -5.59 8.32 7.76
C SER A 177 -5.26 7.09 6.90
N TRP A 178 -6.09 6.05 6.93
CA TRP A 178 -5.97 4.86 6.12
C TRP A 178 -6.98 4.83 4.96
N ASP A 179 -7.86 5.82 4.87
CA ASP A 179 -8.89 5.89 3.83
C ASP A 179 -8.27 5.93 2.42
N LEU A 180 -8.65 4.97 1.60
CA LEU A 180 -8.25 4.87 0.20
C LEU A 180 -9.10 5.79 -0.71
N GLY A 181 -10.11 6.48 -0.18
CA GLY A 181 -11.04 7.30 -0.95
C GLY A 181 -11.77 6.46 -2.00
N LEU A 182 -12.34 5.31 -1.61
CA LEU A 182 -13.08 4.44 -2.53
C LEU A 182 -14.31 5.14 -3.08
N THR A 183 -14.46 5.15 -4.38
CA THR A 183 -15.60 5.75 -5.08
C THR A 183 -16.87 4.91 -4.91
N ASP A 184 -18.03 5.54 -5.06
CA ASP A 184 -19.32 4.82 -5.00
C ASP A 184 -19.43 3.77 -6.10
N ALA A 185 -18.84 4.01 -7.28
CA ALA A 185 -18.80 3.02 -8.36
C ALA A 185 -17.98 1.77 -7.99
N GLU A 186 -16.84 1.94 -7.29
CA GLU A 186 -16.03 0.81 -6.81
C GLU A 186 -16.76 0.01 -5.74
N LYS A 187 -17.44 0.70 -4.81
CA LYS A 187 -18.28 0.06 -3.79
C LYS A 187 -19.44 -0.71 -4.40
N GLN A 188 -20.17 -0.10 -5.33
CA GLN A 188 -21.27 -0.74 -6.03
C GLN A 188 -20.79 -1.96 -6.83
N ARG A 189 -19.67 -1.84 -7.55
CA ARG A 189 -19.11 -2.97 -8.31
C ARG A 189 -18.72 -4.14 -7.40
N ALA A 190 -18.16 -3.85 -6.22
CA ALA A 190 -17.86 -4.87 -5.23
C ALA A 190 -19.13 -5.55 -4.69
N GLU A 191 -20.16 -4.78 -4.35
CA GLU A 191 -21.44 -5.31 -3.87
C GLU A 191 -22.15 -6.17 -4.92
N GLU A 192 -22.14 -5.76 -6.19
CA GLU A 192 -22.67 -6.54 -7.31
C GLU A 192 -21.93 -7.87 -7.49
N ALA A 193 -20.59 -7.85 -7.36
CA ALA A 193 -19.79 -9.06 -7.52
C ALA A 193 -19.95 -10.04 -6.35
N VAL A 194 -20.12 -9.55 -5.13
CA VAL A 194 -20.35 -10.39 -3.93
C VAL A 194 -21.78 -10.93 -3.94
N GLY A 195 -22.74 -10.14 -4.35
CA GLY A 195 -24.16 -10.46 -4.39
C GLY A 195 -24.88 -10.33 -3.03
N PRO A 196 -26.19 -10.04 -3.06
CA PRO A 196 -26.96 -9.71 -1.86
C PRO A 196 -27.08 -10.89 -0.88
N GLU A 197 -27.11 -12.13 -1.36
CA GLU A 197 -27.17 -13.32 -0.51
C GLU A 197 -25.92 -13.44 0.36
N ALA A 198 -24.72 -13.36 -0.25
CA ALA A 198 -23.47 -13.47 0.48
C ALA A 198 -23.26 -12.28 1.43
N LEU A 199 -23.62 -11.07 1.02
CA LEU A 199 -23.54 -9.87 1.87
C LEU A 199 -24.43 -9.95 3.10
N GLY A 200 -25.63 -10.53 2.98
CA GLY A 200 -26.56 -10.73 4.10
C GLY A 200 -26.08 -11.72 5.15
N LEU A 201 -25.07 -12.52 4.85
CA LEU A 201 -24.54 -13.58 5.71
C LEU A 201 -23.20 -13.23 6.38
N ARG A 202 -22.89 -11.95 6.51
CA ARG A 202 -21.67 -11.45 7.20
C ARG A 202 -20.41 -12.16 6.68
N PRO A 203 -19.91 -11.80 5.49
CA PRO A 203 -18.88 -12.53 4.78
C PRO A 203 -17.58 -12.69 5.57
N ILE A 204 -16.87 -13.80 5.34
CA ILE A 204 -15.47 -13.98 5.68
C ILE A 204 -14.67 -13.94 4.38
N ALA A 205 -13.68 -13.05 4.27
CA ALA A 205 -12.81 -12.97 3.12
C ALA A 205 -11.54 -13.81 3.34
N VAL A 206 -11.13 -14.54 2.31
CA VAL A 206 -9.94 -15.41 2.35
C VAL A 206 -9.09 -15.21 1.11
N SER A 207 -7.78 -15.09 1.29
CA SER A 207 -6.80 -15.08 0.20
C SER A 207 -5.75 -16.16 0.45
N VAL A 208 -5.77 -17.21 -0.35
CA VAL A 208 -4.87 -18.36 -0.22
C VAL A 208 -3.57 -18.18 -1.00
N GLY A 209 -3.50 -17.18 -1.89
CA GLY A 209 -2.36 -16.95 -2.76
C GLY A 209 -1.20 -16.24 -2.08
N THR A 210 0.01 -16.52 -2.57
CA THR A 210 1.23 -15.79 -2.23
C THR A 210 2.19 -15.75 -3.42
N LYS A 211 2.92 -14.65 -3.57
CA LYS A 211 3.98 -14.52 -4.58
C LYS A 211 5.28 -15.22 -4.20
N VAL A 212 5.47 -15.46 -2.93
CA VAL A 212 6.70 -16.01 -2.37
C VAL A 212 6.45 -17.47 -2.00
N GLN A 213 7.03 -18.39 -2.77
CA GLN A 213 6.84 -19.83 -2.56
C GLN A 213 7.20 -20.28 -1.12
N ALA A 214 8.20 -19.67 -0.50
CA ALA A 214 8.56 -19.96 0.90
C ALA A 214 7.48 -19.57 1.92
N LYS A 215 6.50 -18.73 1.55
CA LYS A 215 5.37 -18.35 2.37
C LYS A 215 4.10 -19.16 2.04
N ASP A 216 4.14 -20.02 1.02
CA ASP A 216 3.00 -20.85 0.66
C ASP A 216 2.76 -21.92 1.74
N TRP A 217 1.60 -21.79 2.41
CA TRP A 217 1.21 -22.72 3.46
C TRP A 217 0.74 -24.07 2.92
N GLY A 218 0.44 -24.15 1.63
CA GLY A 218 -0.01 -25.34 0.94
C GLY A 218 -1.54 -25.51 0.91
N ARG A 219 -2.01 -25.98 -0.24
CA ARG A 219 -3.44 -26.08 -0.55
C ARG A 219 -4.25 -26.96 0.41
N ASP A 220 -3.64 -28.04 0.92
CA ASP A 220 -4.32 -28.97 1.82
C ASP A 220 -4.51 -28.37 3.21
N ASN A 221 -3.53 -27.57 3.70
CA ASN A 221 -3.65 -26.83 4.93
C ASN A 221 -4.76 -25.78 4.87
N TRP A 222 -4.85 -25.05 3.73
CA TRP A 222 -5.96 -24.12 3.49
C TRP A 222 -7.30 -24.81 3.49
N ARG A 223 -7.42 -25.98 2.84
CA ARG A 223 -8.65 -26.77 2.83
C ARG A 223 -9.06 -27.23 4.23
N ALA A 224 -8.10 -27.69 5.03
CA ALA A 224 -8.35 -28.11 6.41
C ALA A 224 -8.77 -26.92 7.30
N LEU A 225 -8.12 -25.75 7.14
CA LEU A 225 -8.49 -24.53 7.83
C LEU A 225 -9.92 -24.12 7.51
N LEU A 226 -10.30 -24.07 6.21
CA LEU A 226 -11.65 -23.68 5.82
C LEU A 226 -12.72 -24.68 6.28
N ALA A 227 -12.38 -25.96 6.37
CA ALA A 227 -13.25 -26.98 6.99
C ALA A 227 -13.50 -26.67 8.47
N ALA A 228 -12.46 -26.36 9.22
CA ALA A 228 -12.59 -25.98 10.63
C ALA A 228 -13.33 -24.65 10.83
N MET A 229 -13.08 -23.68 9.96
CA MET A 229 -13.77 -22.39 10.00
C MET A 229 -15.26 -22.51 9.69
N ALA A 230 -15.70 -23.41 8.80
CA ALA A 230 -17.11 -23.64 8.55
C ALA A 230 -17.89 -24.05 9.80
N ALA A 231 -17.27 -24.87 10.64
CA ALA A 231 -17.86 -25.28 11.93
C ALA A 231 -17.83 -24.14 12.97
N ALA A 232 -16.75 -23.33 12.97
CA ALA A 232 -16.60 -22.23 13.92
C ALA A 232 -17.47 -21.01 13.60
N PHE A 233 -17.81 -20.81 12.33
CA PHE A 233 -18.57 -19.66 11.81
C PHE A 233 -19.82 -20.11 11.04
N PRO A 234 -20.79 -20.76 11.68
CA PRO A 234 -21.98 -21.28 11.02
C PRO A 234 -22.80 -20.15 10.41
N GLY A 235 -23.38 -20.39 9.23
CA GLY A 235 -24.24 -19.45 8.53
C GLY A 235 -23.55 -18.23 7.93
N ARG A 236 -22.21 -18.20 7.88
CA ARG A 236 -21.43 -17.15 7.19
C ARG A 236 -21.23 -17.51 5.72
N SER A 237 -21.05 -16.50 4.88
CA SER A 237 -20.58 -16.68 3.51
C SER A 237 -19.05 -16.57 3.43
N LEU A 238 -18.46 -17.12 2.37
CA LEU A 238 -17.03 -17.10 2.13
C LEU A 238 -16.72 -16.35 0.82
N LEU A 239 -15.86 -15.34 0.88
CA LEU A 239 -15.33 -14.64 -0.28
C LEU A 239 -13.91 -15.09 -0.53
N LEU A 240 -13.65 -15.66 -1.70
CA LEU A 240 -12.28 -16.01 -2.13
C LEU A 240 -11.71 -14.86 -2.93
N ALA A 241 -10.57 -14.33 -2.53
CA ALA A 241 -9.93 -13.19 -3.16
C ALA A 241 -8.50 -13.51 -3.59
N GLY A 242 -8.10 -13.01 -4.76
CA GLY A 242 -6.78 -13.25 -5.29
C GLY A 242 -6.65 -12.88 -6.77
N ALA A 243 -5.50 -13.18 -7.35
CA ALA A 243 -5.26 -13.06 -8.78
C ALA A 243 -6.02 -14.18 -9.56
N PRO A 244 -6.23 -14.01 -10.88
CA PRO A 244 -6.94 -15.01 -11.67
C PRO A 244 -6.33 -16.42 -11.57
N GLU A 245 -5.02 -16.52 -11.53
CA GLU A 245 -4.27 -17.78 -11.40
C GLU A 245 -4.43 -18.47 -10.04
N GLU A 246 -4.95 -17.77 -9.04
CA GLU A 246 -5.17 -18.30 -7.68
C GLU A 246 -6.58 -18.91 -7.53
N SER A 247 -7.44 -18.77 -8.54
CA SER A 247 -8.84 -19.20 -8.52
C SER A 247 -8.98 -20.69 -8.25
N GLU A 248 -8.22 -21.55 -8.95
CA GLU A 248 -8.29 -23.01 -8.77
C GLU A 248 -7.89 -23.45 -7.36
N ALA A 249 -6.78 -22.88 -6.84
CA ALA A 249 -6.30 -23.19 -5.49
C ALA A 249 -7.31 -22.73 -4.43
N SER A 250 -7.94 -21.57 -4.65
CA SER A 250 -8.99 -21.02 -3.78
C SER A 250 -10.24 -21.91 -3.76
N GLU A 251 -10.68 -22.38 -4.91
CA GLU A 251 -11.81 -23.33 -5.01
C GLU A 251 -11.51 -24.68 -4.36
N PHE A 252 -10.29 -25.18 -4.52
CA PHE A 252 -9.87 -26.40 -3.85
C PHE A 252 -9.91 -26.24 -2.31
N ALA A 253 -9.46 -25.12 -1.79
CA ALA A 253 -9.53 -24.82 -0.35
C ALA A 253 -11.01 -24.69 0.10
N ALA A 254 -11.85 -24.01 -0.67
CA ALA A 254 -13.27 -23.81 -0.37
C ALA A 254 -14.09 -25.12 -0.37
N ALA A 255 -13.59 -26.18 -0.99
CA ALA A 255 -14.22 -27.49 -0.89
C ALA A 255 -14.29 -28.00 0.57
N GLY A 256 -13.31 -27.63 1.42
CA GLY A 256 -13.34 -27.91 2.86
C GLY A 256 -14.48 -27.19 3.57
N TRP A 257 -14.71 -25.92 3.23
CA TRP A 257 -15.83 -25.11 3.75
C TRP A 257 -17.18 -25.71 3.38
N ARG A 258 -17.40 -26.00 2.10
CA ARG A 258 -18.69 -26.59 1.60
C ARG A 258 -18.99 -27.95 2.21
N ALA A 259 -17.97 -28.83 2.34
CA ALA A 259 -18.14 -30.18 2.89
C ALA A 259 -18.50 -30.19 4.39
N ASN A 260 -18.27 -29.10 5.09
CA ASN A 260 -18.52 -28.98 6.54
C ASN A 260 -19.66 -28.01 6.88
N GLY A 261 -20.61 -27.82 5.94
CA GLY A 261 -21.82 -27.04 6.19
C GLY A 261 -21.63 -25.53 6.19
N GLY A 262 -20.53 -25.03 5.60
CA GLY A 262 -20.33 -23.61 5.39
C GLY A 262 -21.36 -23.01 4.43
N GLY A 263 -21.67 -21.74 4.56
CA GLY A 263 -22.60 -21.01 3.70
C GLY A 263 -22.08 -20.76 2.28
N PRO A 264 -22.75 -19.90 1.50
CA PRO A 264 -22.39 -19.59 0.11
C PRO A 264 -20.93 -19.17 -0.06
N VAL A 265 -20.32 -19.61 -1.15
CA VAL A 265 -18.95 -19.25 -1.53
C VAL A 265 -18.99 -18.42 -2.79
N VAL A 266 -18.37 -17.23 -2.75
CA VAL A 266 -18.19 -16.35 -3.91
C VAL A 266 -16.72 -16.28 -4.26
N ASN A 267 -16.36 -16.71 -5.47
CA ASN A 267 -14.99 -16.63 -5.95
C ASN A 267 -14.77 -15.31 -6.70
N LEU A 268 -14.04 -14.41 -6.10
CA LEU A 268 -13.69 -13.09 -6.62
C LEU A 268 -12.27 -13.05 -7.22
N CYS A 269 -11.57 -14.19 -7.32
CA CYS A 269 -10.22 -14.23 -7.89
C CYS A 269 -10.21 -13.72 -9.34
N GLY A 270 -9.52 -12.61 -9.57
CA GLY A 270 -9.43 -11.97 -10.89
C GLY A 270 -10.70 -11.23 -11.35
N VAL A 271 -11.75 -11.17 -10.54
CA VAL A 271 -13.02 -10.48 -10.86
C VAL A 271 -12.99 -9.00 -10.54
N LEU A 272 -12.33 -8.65 -9.45
CA LEU A 272 -12.26 -7.28 -8.91
C LEU A 272 -10.86 -6.68 -9.08
N THR A 273 -10.82 -5.39 -9.32
CA THR A 273 -9.59 -4.60 -9.18
C THR A 273 -9.14 -4.54 -7.71
N PRO A 274 -7.90 -4.17 -7.40
CA PRO A 274 -7.46 -4.03 -6.00
C PRO A 274 -8.33 -3.09 -5.16
N ARG A 275 -8.80 -1.97 -5.71
CA ARG A 275 -9.67 -1.02 -4.99
C ARG A 275 -11.09 -1.57 -4.79
N GLU A 276 -11.65 -2.24 -5.78
CA GLU A 276 -12.93 -2.95 -5.63
C GLU A 276 -12.81 -4.12 -4.62
N SER A 277 -11.65 -4.80 -4.60
CA SER A 277 -11.37 -5.82 -3.57
C SER A 277 -11.34 -5.23 -2.16
N ALA A 278 -10.73 -4.03 -1.99
CA ALA A 278 -10.78 -3.31 -0.72
C ALA A 278 -12.23 -3.00 -0.31
N ALA A 279 -13.08 -2.57 -1.26
CA ALA A 279 -14.50 -2.33 -1.00
C ALA A 279 -15.24 -3.62 -0.59
N ALA A 280 -14.92 -4.77 -1.21
CA ALA A 280 -15.47 -6.06 -0.80
C ALA A 280 -15.00 -6.48 0.60
N PHE A 281 -13.72 -6.26 0.93
CA PHE A 281 -13.18 -6.57 2.26
C PHE A 281 -13.79 -5.68 3.35
N ALA A 282 -14.12 -4.43 3.06
CA ALA A 282 -14.83 -3.55 3.98
C ALA A 282 -16.24 -4.08 4.37
N ARG A 283 -16.79 -5.02 3.59
CA ARG A 283 -18.05 -5.71 3.90
C ARG A 283 -17.85 -7.03 4.65
N ALA A 284 -16.60 -7.51 4.77
CA ALA A 284 -16.26 -8.74 5.46
C ALA A 284 -16.10 -8.51 6.97
N GLU A 285 -16.53 -9.49 7.76
CA GLU A 285 -16.35 -9.47 9.23
C GLU A 285 -14.94 -9.89 9.64
N LEU A 286 -14.31 -10.73 8.83
CA LEU A 286 -12.99 -11.28 9.06
C LEU A 286 -12.26 -11.45 7.73
N PHE A 287 -10.96 -11.19 7.74
CA PHE A 287 -10.07 -11.54 6.66
C PHE A 287 -9.01 -12.56 7.13
N VAL A 288 -8.77 -13.59 6.33
CA VAL A 288 -7.73 -14.60 6.59
C VAL A 288 -6.88 -14.76 5.32
N GLY A 289 -5.55 -14.64 5.45
CA GLY A 289 -4.66 -14.74 4.31
C GLY A 289 -3.20 -14.78 4.70
N HIS A 290 -2.34 -14.99 3.70
CA HIS A 290 -0.90 -14.83 3.85
C HIS A 290 -0.54 -13.34 4.04
N ASP A 291 0.67 -13.07 4.56
CA ASP A 291 1.30 -11.75 4.49
C ASP A 291 1.55 -11.39 3.01
N SER A 292 0.58 -10.71 2.42
CA SER A 292 0.49 -10.43 0.99
C SER A 292 -0.33 -9.15 0.73
N GLY A 293 -0.43 -8.75 -0.54
CA GLY A 293 -1.19 -7.56 -0.93
C GLY A 293 -2.64 -7.52 -0.42
N PRO A 294 -3.43 -8.58 -0.58
CA PRO A 294 -4.79 -8.65 -0.05
C PRO A 294 -4.90 -8.44 1.46
N MET A 295 -3.94 -8.95 2.26
CA MET A 295 -3.93 -8.73 3.71
C MET A 295 -3.76 -7.23 4.04
N HIS A 296 -2.85 -6.56 3.35
CA HIS A 296 -2.68 -5.11 3.54
C HIS A 296 -3.91 -4.32 3.11
N LEU A 297 -4.63 -4.76 2.05
CA LEU A 297 -5.90 -4.14 1.64
C LEU A 297 -7.00 -4.31 2.69
N ALA A 298 -7.05 -5.46 3.34
CA ALA A 298 -8.05 -5.74 4.37
C ALA A 298 -7.74 -5.02 5.70
N ALA A 299 -6.47 -4.64 5.91
CA ALA A 299 -6.04 -3.93 7.11
C ALA A 299 -6.16 -2.40 6.99
N ALA A 300 -6.26 -1.86 5.77
CA ALA A 300 -6.45 -0.44 5.51
C ALA A 300 -7.94 -0.11 5.48
#